data_31904769c7702bbf6f8b8e391a50784b
#
_entry.id   31904769c7702bbf6f8b8e391a50784b
#
_cell.length_a   1.000
_cell.length_b   1.000
_cell.length_c   1.000
_cell.angle_alpha   90.00
_cell.angle_beta   90.00
_cell.angle_gamma   90.00
#
_symmetry.space_group_name_H-M   'P 1'
#
loop_
_entity.id
_entity.type
_entity.pdbx_description
1 polymer ?
#
loop_
_entity_poly.entity_id
_entity_poly.type
_entity_poly.pdbx_seq_one_letter_code
_entity_poly.pdbx_strand_id
1 'polypeptide(L)'
;PGVHDEPQHVKQGKVTTGLLNVMGVNYDVLSQDEEKAAKQIEKAIAIMKATNEVYALVIEKGTFEDYKLQNVEENDLQMTREEAIQTVAASLGKKDVIVSTTGMISRELFETRTAWKQGHERDFLTVGSMGHASQIALGIAMEKADRKVWCFDGDGASIMHMGNMAIVASKHPKNYVHVVFNNGAHDSVGGQPTVGLKIDLPSVAKSVGYKETY
;
A
#
# COMPACT_ATOMS: atom_id res chain seq x y z
N PRO A 1 21.05 0.84 8.60
CA PRO A 1 21.30 -0.29 9.51
C PRO A 1 21.27 0.17 10.97
N GLY A 2 20.63 -0.62 11.87
CA GLY A 2 20.59 -0.31 13.30
C GLY A 2 19.43 0.56 13.76
N VAL A 3 18.54 0.99 12.87
CA VAL A 3 17.30 1.69 13.21
C VAL A 3 16.18 0.67 13.30
N HIS A 4 15.27 0.84 14.28
CA HIS A 4 14.06 0.02 14.38
C HIS A 4 13.17 0.29 13.17
N ASP A 5 12.85 -0.75 12.43
CA ASP A 5 12.04 -0.72 11.21
C ASP A 5 11.33 -2.06 11.02
N GLU A 6 10.44 -2.14 10.07
CA GLU A 6 9.71 -3.35 9.70
C GLU A 6 10.69 -4.48 9.31
N PRO A 7 10.42 -5.73 9.72
CA PRO A 7 11.34 -6.86 9.48
C PRO A 7 11.81 -7.00 8.04
N GLN A 8 10.93 -6.75 7.06
CA GLN A 8 11.24 -6.83 5.63
C GLN A 8 12.26 -5.77 5.19
N HIS A 9 12.33 -4.61 5.86
CA HIS A 9 13.26 -3.53 5.52
C HIS A 9 14.68 -3.77 6.06
N VAL A 10 14.84 -4.63 7.05
CA VAL A 10 16.16 -4.92 7.68
C VAL A 10 17.16 -5.44 6.65
N LYS A 11 16.73 -6.36 5.77
CA LYS A 11 17.57 -6.89 4.69
C LYS A 11 17.85 -5.81 3.64
N GLN A 12 16.82 -5.09 3.20
CA GLN A 12 16.93 -4.05 2.18
C GLN A 12 17.90 -2.94 2.61
N GLY A 13 17.77 -2.42 3.81
CA GLY A 13 18.66 -1.38 4.32
C GLY A 13 20.13 -1.79 4.39
N LYS A 14 20.40 -3.10 4.59
CA LYS A 14 21.79 -3.61 4.60
C LYS A 14 22.41 -3.74 3.22
N VAL A 15 21.61 -3.91 2.17
CA VAL A 15 22.12 -4.23 0.82
C VAL A 15 21.95 -3.08 -0.17
N THR A 16 21.26 -2.00 0.18
CA THR A 16 20.92 -0.88 -0.73
C THR A 16 22.14 -0.34 -1.47
N THR A 17 23.17 0.07 -0.75
CA THR A 17 24.39 0.62 -1.36
C THR A 17 25.18 -0.42 -2.15
N GLY A 18 25.18 -1.69 -1.68
CA GLY A 18 25.77 -2.79 -2.41
C GLY A 18 25.08 -3.06 -3.76
N LEU A 19 23.75 -2.96 -3.80
CA LEU A 19 22.98 -3.10 -5.04
C LEU A 19 23.26 -1.95 -6.01
N LEU A 20 23.34 -0.70 -5.52
CA LEU A 20 23.72 0.45 -6.36
C LEU A 20 25.08 0.24 -7.01
N ASN A 21 26.08 -0.24 -6.24
CA ASN A 21 27.41 -0.57 -6.76
C ASN A 21 27.36 -1.66 -7.86
N VAL A 22 26.61 -2.75 -7.62
CA VAL A 22 26.50 -3.85 -8.60
C VAL A 22 25.81 -3.39 -9.87
N MET A 23 24.83 -2.48 -9.77
CA MET A 23 24.15 -1.89 -10.93
C MET A 23 24.97 -0.80 -11.63
N GLY A 24 26.14 -0.43 -11.10
CA GLY A 24 26.95 0.65 -11.65
C GLY A 24 26.35 2.05 -11.47
N VAL A 25 25.43 2.20 -10.51
CA VAL A 25 24.81 3.50 -10.23
C VAL A 25 25.68 4.28 -9.24
N ASN A 26 26.13 5.47 -9.67
CA ASN A 26 26.82 6.40 -8.78
C ASN A 26 25.87 6.87 -7.66
N TYR A 27 26.39 6.95 -6.42
CA TYR A 27 25.58 7.42 -5.30
C TYR A 27 26.41 8.14 -4.23
N ASP A 28 25.74 8.96 -3.45
CA ASP A 28 26.20 9.45 -2.16
C ASP A 28 25.14 9.14 -1.08
N VAL A 29 25.59 8.92 0.16
CA VAL A 29 24.70 8.98 1.32
C VAL A 29 24.60 10.45 1.72
N LEU A 30 23.39 11.01 1.67
CA LEU A 30 23.15 12.43 1.89
C LEU A 30 23.51 12.82 3.34
N SER A 31 24.31 13.87 3.48
CA SER A 31 24.72 14.40 4.78
C SER A 31 23.54 15.06 5.51
N GLN A 32 23.56 14.98 6.85
CA GLN A 32 22.66 15.77 7.71
C GLN A 32 23.12 17.24 7.84
N ASP A 33 24.37 17.55 7.46
CA ASP A 33 24.91 18.90 7.40
C ASP A 33 24.45 19.57 6.09
N GLU A 34 23.75 20.69 6.19
CA GLU A 34 23.11 21.37 5.06
C GLU A 34 24.12 21.79 3.98
N GLU A 35 25.29 22.34 4.37
CA GLU A 35 26.31 22.79 3.40
C GLU A 35 26.90 21.61 2.63
N LYS A 36 27.12 20.48 3.33
CA LYS A 36 27.63 19.27 2.71
C LYS A 36 26.57 18.63 1.81
N ALA A 37 25.34 18.59 2.25
CA ALA A 37 24.22 18.09 1.45
C ALA A 37 24.05 18.88 0.16
N ALA A 38 24.10 20.22 0.23
CA ALA A 38 24.06 21.08 -0.95
C ALA A 38 25.18 20.75 -1.95
N LYS A 39 26.42 20.61 -1.48
CA LYS A 39 27.55 20.22 -2.34
C LYS A 39 27.39 18.83 -2.96
N GLN A 40 26.83 17.88 -2.23
CA GLN A 40 26.52 16.55 -2.75
C GLN A 40 25.47 16.58 -3.85
N ILE A 41 24.42 17.40 -3.69
CA ILE A 41 23.38 17.62 -4.70
C ILE A 41 23.97 18.29 -5.96
N GLU A 42 24.77 19.34 -5.79
CA GLU A 42 25.46 20.00 -6.92
C GLU A 42 26.36 19.04 -7.69
N LYS A 43 27.15 18.23 -6.97
CA LYS A 43 27.99 17.18 -7.55
C LYS A 43 27.16 16.17 -8.34
N ALA A 44 26.05 15.68 -7.76
CA ALA A 44 25.16 14.74 -8.42
C ALA A 44 24.60 15.31 -9.73
N ILE A 45 24.12 16.56 -9.69
CA ILE A 45 23.60 17.27 -10.86
C ILE A 45 24.69 17.42 -11.93
N ALA A 46 25.90 17.79 -11.53
CA ALA A 46 27.03 17.96 -12.47
C ALA A 46 27.39 16.63 -13.15
N ILE A 47 27.45 15.54 -12.41
CA ILE A 47 27.72 14.20 -12.97
C ILE A 47 26.61 13.78 -13.93
N MET A 48 25.33 13.87 -13.53
CA MET A 48 24.21 13.52 -14.40
C MET A 48 24.22 14.31 -15.72
N LYS A 49 24.55 15.62 -15.65
CA LYS A 49 24.67 16.45 -16.87
C LYS A 49 25.84 16.06 -17.76
N ALA A 50 26.95 15.64 -17.17
CA ALA A 50 28.16 15.27 -17.90
C ALA A 50 28.08 13.88 -18.54
N THR A 51 27.46 12.92 -17.86
CA THR A 51 27.44 11.51 -18.27
C THR A 51 26.12 11.06 -18.90
N ASN A 52 25.04 11.82 -18.69
CA ASN A 52 23.66 11.43 -19.01
C ASN A 52 23.23 10.12 -18.32
N GLU A 53 23.80 9.83 -17.15
CA GLU A 53 23.51 8.67 -16.33
C GLU A 53 22.75 9.05 -15.07
N VAL A 54 22.13 8.06 -14.43
CA VAL A 54 21.42 8.24 -13.16
C VAL A 54 22.40 8.40 -12.00
N TYR A 55 21.99 9.16 -10.98
CA TYR A 55 22.70 9.30 -9.72
C TYR A 55 21.74 9.10 -8.55
N ALA A 56 22.11 8.34 -7.55
CA ALA A 56 21.26 8.09 -6.38
C ALA A 56 21.75 8.89 -5.16
N LEU A 57 20.84 9.60 -4.51
CA LEU A 57 21.05 10.16 -3.18
C LEU A 57 20.36 9.28 -2.16
N VAL A 58 21.12 8.57 -1.35
CA VAL A 58 20.61 7.67 -0.31
C VAL A 58 20.35 8.50 0.94
N ILE A 59 19.10 8.48 1.40
CA ILE A 59 18.65 9.23 2.57
C ILE A 59 18.48 8.28 3.74
N GLU A 60 19.18 8.54 4.84
CA GLU A 60 19.01 7.80 6.09
C GLU A 60 17.89 8.40 6.93
N LYS A 61 17.29 7.58 7.80
CA LYS A 61 16.26 8.05 8.73
C LYS A 61 16.82 9.15 9.63
N GLY A 62 16.10 10.25 9.74
CA GLY A 62 16.50 11.41 10.53
C GLY A 62 17.45 12.38 9.81
N THR A 63 17.65 12.24 8.49
CA THR A 63 18.40 13.19 7.69
C THR A 63 17.70 14.53 7.58
N PHE A 64 16.37 14.53 7.50
CA PHE A 64 15.55 15.74 7.45
C PHE A 64 14.79 15.94 8.77
N GLU A 65 14.44 17.19 9.04
CA GLU A 65 13.51 17.55 10.09
C GLU A 65 12.09 17.08 9.79
N ASP A 66 11.25 16.98 10.83
CA ASP A 66 9.86 16.63 10.69
C ASP A 66 9.10 17.70 9.89
N TYR A 67 8.43 17.28 8.84
CA TYR A 67 7.58 18.13 8.02
C TYR A 67 6.11 17.85 8.29
N LYS A 68 5.35 18.89 8.61
CA LYS A 68 3.89 18.81 8.71
C LYS A 68 3.26 19.23 7.39
N LEU A 69 2.39 18.38 6.84
CA LEU A 69 1.59 18.73 5.66
C LEU A 69 0.82 20.05 5.93
N GLN A 70 0.99 21.02 5.05
CA GLN A 70 0.34 22.33 5.19
C GLN A 70 -1.04 22.37 4.53
N ASN A 71 -1.23 21.57 3.49
CA ASN A 71 -2.49 21.43 2.78
C ASN A 71 -3.13 20.08 3.14
N VAL A 72 -3.88 20.05 4.22
CA VAL A 72 -4.71 18.91 4.58
C VAL A 72 -6.10 19.17 4.00
N GLU A 73 -6.54 18.32 3.06
CA GLU A 73 -7.93 18.38 2.58
C GLU A 73 -8.82 17.84 3.73
N GLU A 74 -9.66 18.69 4.29
CA GLU A 74 -10.72 18.26 5.20
C GLU A 74 -11.75 17.47 4.41
N ASN A 75 -12.25 16.39 4.98
CA ASN A 75 -13.31 15.58 4.41
C ASN A 75 -14.43 15.35 5.44
N ASP A 76 -15.64 15.09 4.95
CA ASP A 76 -16.84 14.89 5.75
C ASP A 76 -17.05 13.41 6.11
N LEU A 77 -16.02 12.58 6.01
CA LEU A 77 -16.13 11.15 6.27
C LEU A 77 -16.47 10.93 7.75
N GLN A 78 -17.63 10.30 8.00
CA GLN A 78 -18.18 10.11 9.35
C GLN A 78 -17.56 8.94 10.10
N MET A 79 -16.82 8.08 9.41
CA MET A 79 -16.26 6.84 9.94
C MET A 79 -14.77 6.79 9.69
N THR A 80 -14.00 6.40 10.67
CA THR A 80 -12.59 6.11 10.48
C THR A 80 -12.41 4.82 9.68
N ARG A 81 -11.25 4.62 9.06
CA ARG A 81 -10.94 3.37 8.35
C ARG A 81 -11.01 2.17 9.28
N GLU A 82 -10.51 2.30 10.51
CA GLU A 82 -10.54 1.25 11.52
C GLU A 82 -11.97 0.85 11.88
N GLU A 83 -12.86 1.82 12.13
CA GLU A 83 -14.29 1.55 12.37
C GLU A 83 -14.97 0.87 11.19
N ALA A 84 -14.62 1.26 9.96
CA ALA A 84 -15.13 0.63 8.75
C ALA A 84 -14.65 -0.82 8.63
N ILE A 85 -13.36 -1.09 8.88
CA ILE A 85 -12.79 -2.45 8.90
C ILE A 85 -13.49 -3.30 9.95
N GLN A 86 -13.68 -2.78 11.18
CA GLN A 86 -14.36 -3.47 12.26
C GLN A 86 -15.80 -3.81 11.88
N THR A 87 -16.52 -2.84 11.31
CA THR A 87 -17.92 -3.03 10.90
C THR A 87 -18.05 -4.14 9.87
N VAL A 88 -17.22 -4.12 8.83
CA VAL A 88 -17.25 -5.17 7.80
C VAL A 88 -16.79 -6.50 8.38
N ALA A 89 -15.68 -6.54 9.11
CA ALA A 89 -15.13 -7.77 9.69
C ALA A 89 -16.09 -8.45 10.68
N ALA A 90 -16.90 -7.67 11.42
CA ALA A 90 -17.92 -8.20 12.33
C ALA A 90 -19.08 -8.89 11.59
N SER A 91 -19.34 -8.52 10.35
CA SER A 91 -20.44 -9.09 9.53
C SER A 91 -20.07 -10.42 8.86
N LEU A 92 -18.81 -10.84 8.91
CA LEU A 92 -18.32 -11.99 8.18
C LEU A 92 -18.76 -13.33 8.83
N GLY A 93 -18.99 -14.31 7.96
CA GLY A 93 -19.30 -15.68 8.37
C GLY A 93 -18.07 -16.41 8.93
N LYS A 94 -18.33 -17.48 9.71
CA LYS A 94 -17.26 -18.26 10.35
C LYS A 94 -16.26 -18.91 9.39
N LYS A 95 -16.63 -19.10 8.13
CA LYS A 95 -15.76 -19.70 7.09
C LYS A 95 -15.14 -18.67 6.15
N ASP A 96 -15.54 -17.41 6.24
CA ASP A 96 -15.10 -16.36 5.33
C ASP A 96 -13.60 -16.11 5.50
N VAL A 97 -12.94 -15.75 4.40
CA VAL A 97 -11.53 -15.44 4.34
C VAL A 97 -11.36 -13.99 3.95
N ILE A 98 -10.44 -13.28 4.56
CA ILE A 98 -10.06 -11.93 4.18
C ILE A 98 -8.67 -11.97 3.54
N VAL A 99 -8.53 -11.25 2.43
CA VAL A 99 -7.23 -10.87 1.87
C VAL A 99 -7.16 -9.36 1.94
N SER A 100 -6.26 -8.82 2.73
CA SER A 100 -6.12 -7.37 2.89
C SER A 100 -4.89 -6.83 2.18
N THR A 101 -5.00 -5.62 1.65
CA THR A 101 -3.89 -4.90 1.04
C THR A 101 -2.81 -4.55 2.06
N THR A 102 -1.59 -4.35 1.59
CA THR A 102 -0.46 -3.93 2.44
C THR A 102 -0.71 -2.58 3.09
N GLY A 103 -0.08 -2.34 4.21
CA GLY A 103 -0.12 -1.07 4.94
C GLY A 103 -1.12 -1.08 6.10
N MET A 104 -1.81 0.05 6.31
CA MET A 104 -2.64 0.25 7.51
C MET A 104 -3.83 -0.69 7.57
N ILE A 105 -4.47 -1.02 6.46
CA ILE A 105 -5.63 -1.95 6.44
C ILE A 105 -5.26 -3.31 7.02
N SER A 106 -4.10 -3.87 6.64
CA SER A 106 -3.64 -5.14 7.22
C SER A 106 -3.32 -5.02 8.70
N ARG A 107 -2.71 -3.92 9.14
CA ARG A 107 -2.37 -3.69 10.55
C ARG A 107 -3.63 -3.54 11.40
N GLU A 108 -4.55 -2.69 10.99
CA GLU A 108 -5.81 -2.46 11.70
C GLU A 108 -6.69 -3.71 11.77
N LEU A 109 -6.71 -4.52 10.70
CA LEU A 109 -7.38 -5.82 10.72
C LEU A 109 -6.73 -6.78 11.72
N PHE A 110 -5.39 -6.84 11.75
CA PHE A 110 -4.65 -7.65 12.72
C PHE A 110 -4.95 -7.23 14.15
N GLU A 111 -4.90 -5.93 14.45
CA GLU A 111 -5.20 -5.37 15.76
C GLU A 111 -6.66 -5.62 16.16
N THR A 112 -7.60 -5.46 15.25
CA THR A 112 -9.02 -5.77 15.44
C THR A 112 -9.23 -7.23 15.85
N ARG A 113 -8.63 -8.18 15.13
CA ARG A 113 -8.71 -9.61 15.49
C ARG A 113 -8.12 -9.89 16.87
N THR A 114 -6.98 -9.27 17.15
CA THR A 114 -6.30 -9.39 18.46
C THR A 114 -7.17 -8.84 19.59
N ALA A 115 -7.76 -7.66 19.44
CA ALA A 115 -8.66 -7.06 20.40
C ALA A 115 -9.92 -7.93 20.64
N TRP A 116 -10.43 -8.56 19.61
CA TRP A 116 -11.58 -9.47 19.70
C TRP A 116 -11.19 -10.89 20.16
N LYS A 117 -9.92 -11.14 20.48
CA LYS A 117 -9.40 -12.47 20.87
C LYS A 117 -9.72 -13.55 19.83
N GLN A 118 -9.67 -13.19 18.55
CA GLN A 118 -9.84 -14.09 17.42
C GLN A 118 -8.47 -14.45 16.85
N GLY A 119 -8.38 -15.62 16.19
CA GLY A 119 -7.19 -16.03 15.45
C GLY A 119 -7.08 -15.35 14.09
N HIS A 120 -5.90 -15.49 13.47
CA HIS A 120 -5.58 -14.90 12.16
C HIS A 120 -5.55 -15.94 11.02
N GLU A 121 -5.97 -17.17 11.28
CA GLU A 121 -5.87 -18.30 10.34
C GLU A 121 -6.73 -18.15 9.07
N ARG A 122 -7.60 -17.14 9.04
CA ARG A 122 -8.46 -16.82 7.90
C ARG A 122 -8.17 -15.46 7.26
N ASP A 123 -7.12 -14.81 7.71
CA ASP A 123 -6.72 -13.50 7.22
C ASP A 123 -5.37 -13.63 6.48
N PHE A 124 -5.35 -13.27 5.20
CA PHE A 124 -4.13 -13.14 4.42
C PHE A 124 -3.74 -11.65 4.40
N LEU A 125 -2.81 -11.30 5.29
CA LEU A 125 -2.33 -9.93 5.44
C LEU A 125 -1.13 -9.71 4.51
N THR A 126 -1.32 -8.96 3.41
CA THR A 126 -0.22 -8.76 2.46
C THR A 126 0.85 -7.84 3.03
N VAL A 127 2.10 -8.16 2.74
CA VAL A 127 3.26 -7.34 3.04
C VAL A 127 3.98 -7.00 1.73
N GLY A 128 4.00 -5.72 1.37
CA GLY A 128 4.47 -5.29 0.05
C GLY A 128 3.43 -5.57 -1.05
N SER A 129 3.85 -5.54 -2.30
CA SER A 129 3.01 -5.81 -3.48
C SER A 129 1.67 -5.06 -3.47
N MET A 130 1.71 -3.77 -3.18
CA MET A 130 0.51 -2.92 -3.15
C MET A 130 -0.29 -3.06 -4.45
N GLY A 131 -1.62 -3.17 -4.33
CA GLY A 131 -2.55 -3.33 -5.46
C GLY A 131 -2.72 -4.77 -5.96
N HIS A 132 -2.10 -5.78 -5.32
CA HIS A 132 -2.22 -7.19 -5.74
C HIS A 132 -3.17 -8.02 -4.87
N ALA A 133 -3.67 -7.47 -3.77
CA ALA A 133 -4.59 -8.18 -2.86
C ALA A 133 -5.81 -8.74 -3.59
N SER A 134 -6.36 -7.99 -4.55
CA SER A 134 -7.51 -8.40 -5.36
C SER A 134 -7.25 -9.66 -6.18
N GLN A 135 -6.03 -9.85 -6.70
CA GLN A 135 -5.67 -11.05 -7.48
C GLN A 135 -5.39 -12.25 -6.58
N ILE A 136 -4.81 -12.04 -5.39
CA ILE A 136 -4.63 -13.09 -4.39
C ILE A 136 -6.01 -13.58 -3.92
N ALA A 137 -6.92 -12.64 -3.60
CA ALA A 137 -8.29 -12.96 -3.23
C ALA A 137 -9.04 -13.71 -4.34
N LEU A 138 -8.85 -13.31 -5.61
CA LEU A 138 -9.42 -14.02 -6.75
C LEU A 138 -8.93 -15.47 -6.82
N GLY A 139 -7.62 -15.69 -6.70
CA GLY A 139 -7.04 -17.04 -6.69
C GLY A 139 -7.64 -17.93 -5.61
N ILE A 140 -7.78 -17.40 -4.39
CA ILE A 140 -8.40 -18.12 -3.28
C ILE A 140 -9.89 -18.39 -3.56
N ALA A 141 -10.62 -17.41 -4.10
CA ALA A 141 -12.04 -17.57 -4.41
C ALA A 141 -12.29 -18.67 -5.46
N MET A 142 -11.42 -18.76 -6.46
CA MET A 142 -11.51 -19.80 -7.50
C MET A 142 -11.25 -21.21 -6.93
N GLU A 143 -10.31 -21.34 -5.99
CA GLU A 143 -9.92 -22.64 -5.42
C GLU A 143 -10.81 -23.07 -4.22
N LYS A 144 -11.50 -22.14 -3.57
CA LYS A 144 -12.30 -22.35 -2.35
C LYS A 144 -13.75 -21.91 -2.54
N ALA A 145 -14.46 -22.58 -3.44
CA ALA A 145 -15.83 -22.23 -3.79
C ALA A 145 -16.84 -22.33 -2.61
N ASP A 146 -16.50 -23.06 -1.56
CA ASP A 146 -17.29 -23.23 -0.33
C ASP A 146 -17.11 -22.10 0.69
N ARG A 147 -16.26 -21.11 0.40
CA ARG A 147 -15.96 -19.98 1.28
C ARG A 147 -16.20 -18.66 0.54
N LYS A 148 -16.74 -17.69 1.23
CA LYS A 148 -16.72 -16.32 0.73
C LYS A 148 -15.34 -15.71 0.98
N VAL A 149 -14.79 -15.03 -0.03
CA VAL A 149 -13.49 -14.39 0.02
C VAL A 149 -13.69 -12.88 -0.11
N TRP A 150 -13.22 -12.15 0.89
CA TRP A 150 -13.29 -10.71 0.98
C TRP A 150 -11.93 -10.11 0.67
N CYS A 151 -11.86 -9.29 -0.35
CA CYS A 151 -10.69 -8.45 -0.62
C CYS A 151 -10.88 -7.11 0.09
N PHE A 152 -10.04 -6.81 1.07
CA PHE A 152 -9.97 -5.52 1.73
C PHE A 152 -8.87 -4.70 1.07
N ASP A 153 -9.26 -3.73 0.28
CA ASP A 153 -8.35 -2.91 -0.51
C ASP A 153 -8.47 -1.44 -0.11
N GLY A 154 -7.45 -0.65 -0.40
CA GLY A 154 -7.48 0.79 -0.27
C GLY A 154 -7.69 1.45 -1.63
N ASP A 155 -8.16 2.70 -1.66
CA ASP A 155 -8.31 3.46 -2.90
C ASP A 155 -6.98 3.57 -3.66
N GLY A 156 -5.89 3.93 -2.99
CA GLY A 156 -4.57 4.01 -3.60
C GLY A 156 -4.08 2.68 -4.16
N ALA A 157 -4.31 1.57 -3.46
CA ALA A 157 -3.94 0.23 -3.91
C ALA A 157 -4.78 -0.20 -5.12
N SER A 158 -6.10 0.01 -5.06
CA SER A 158 -7.03 -0.28 -6.16
C SER A 158 -6.70 0.53 -7.42
N ILE A 159 -6.34 1.81 -7.27
CA ILE A 159 -5.99 2.68 -8.39
C ILE A 159 -4.65 2.27 -9.01
N MET A 160 -3.67 1.87 -8.18
CA MET A 160 -2.34 1.48 -8.65
C MET A 160 -2.39 0.33 -9.67
N HIS A 161 -3.29 -0.61 -9.50
CA HIS A 161 -3.50 -1.75 -10.40
C HIS A 161 -4.98 -1.91 -10.79
N MET A 162 -5.62 -0.83 -11.20
CA MET A 162 -7.06 -0.79 -11.49
C MET A 162 -7.50 -1.84 -12.54
N GLY A 163 -6.63 -2.18 -13.49
CA GLY A 163 -6.86 -3.25 -14.47
C GLY A 163 -7.15 -4.62 -13.85
N ASN A 164 -6.74 -4.84 -12.60
CA ASN A 164 -7.05 -6.07 -11.87
C ASN A 164 -8.55 -6.28 -11.68
N MET A 165 -9.34 -5.21 -11.59
CA MET A 165 -10.80 -5.31 -11.50
C MET A 165 -11.39 -6.00 -12.76
N ALA A 166 -10.87 -5.67 -13.95
CA ALA A 166 -11.32 -6.31 -15.18
C ALA A 166 -11.00 -7.82 -15.20
N ILE A 167 -9.83 -8.22 -14.65
CA ILE A 167 -9.46 -9.63 -14.54
C ILE A 167 -10.41 -10.36 -13.57
N VAL A 168 -10.68 -9.76 -12.39
CA VAL A 168 -11.66 -10.33 -11.43
C VAL A 168 -13.02 -10.48 -12.09
N ALA A 169 -13.52 -9.45 -12.74
CA ALA A 169 -14.81 -9.47 -13.43
C ALA A 169 -14.87 -10.57 -14.51
N SER A 170 -13.81 -10.74 -15.30
CA SER A 170 -13.75 -11.74 -16.37
C SER A 170 -13.86 -13.19 -15.88
N LYS A 171 -13.53 -13.46 -14.61
CA LYS A 171 -13.60 -14.79 -14.01
C LYS A 171 -14.95 -15.09 -13.33
N HIS A 172 -15.79 -14.06 -13.15
CA HIS A 172 -17.12 -14.19 -12.54
C HIS A 172 -17.17 -15.01 -11.24
N PRO A 173 -16.26 -14.77 -10.25
CA PRO A 173 -16.28 -15.54 -9.01
C PRO A 173 -17.55 -15.25 -8.22
N LYS A 174 -18.31 -16.31 -7.84
CA LYS A 174 -19.61 -16.18 -7.16
C LYS A 174 -19.46 -15.89 -5.65
N ASN A 175 -18.29 -16.11 -5.11
CA ASN A 175 -17.96 -16.04 -3.70
C ASN A 175 -16.94 -14.95 -3.35
N TYR A 176 -16.79 -13.96 -4.22
CA TYR A 176 -15.81 -12.86 -4.08
C TYR A 176 -16.52 -11.54 -3.74
N VAL A 177 -16.00 -10.83 -2.77
CA VAL A 177 -16.45 -9.48 -2.40
C VAL A 177 -15.23 -8.56 -2.36
N HIS A 178 -15.29 -7.44 -3.06
CA HIS A 178 -14.25 -6.42 -3.06
C HIS A 178 -14.73 -5.21 -2.25
N VAL A 179 -14.06 -4.92 -1.15
CA VAL A 179 -14.31 -3.75 -0.32
C VAL A 179 -13.15 -2.79 -0.48
N VAL A 180 -13.42 -1.57 -0.93
CA VAL A 180 -12.42 -0.52 -1.07
C VAL A 180 -12.65 0.52 0.01
N PHE A 181 -11.70 0.61 0.95
CA PHE A 181 -11.68 1.65 1.97
C PHE A 181 -11.06 2.91 1.37
N ASN A 182 -11.91 3.88 1.03
CA ASN A 182 -11.50 5.09 0.33
C ASN A 182 -11.44 6.28 1.30
N ASN A 183 -10.24 6.67 1.69
CA ASN A 183 -9.99 7.86 2.49
C ASN A 183 -9.31 8.99 1.70
N GLY A 184 -9.06 8.77 0.41
CA GLY A 184 -8.40 9.74 -0.47
C GLY A 184 -6.92 9.97 -0.16
N ALA A 185 -6.25 9.09 0.60
CA ALA A 185 -4.88 9.30 1.04
C ALA A 185 -4.04 8.02 1.14
N HIS A 186 -2.73 8.15 0.93
CA HIS A 186 -1.72 7.11 1.16
C HIS A 186 -1.18 7.18 2.60
N ASP A 187 -2.00 6.88 3.60
CA ASP A 187 -1.65 7.04 5.02
C ASP A 187 -0.40 6.28 5.47
N SER A 188 -0.15 5.10 4.90
CA SER A 188 1.00 4.27 5.28
C SER A 188 2.35 4.84 4.86
N VAL A 189 2.38 5.86 4.02
CA VAL A 189 3.61 6.44 3.45
C VAL A 189 3.66 7.97 3.53
N GLY A 190 2.88 8.59 4.42
CA GLY A 190 2.94 10.02 4.72
C GLY A 190 1.69 10.82 4.40
N GLY A 191 0.58 10.18 4.07
CA GLY A 191 -0.73 10.83 3.91
C GLY A 191 -0.90 11.65 2.62
N GLN A 192 -0.08 11.38 1.59
CA GLN A 192 -0.23 12.06 0.31
C GLN A 192 -1.61 11.77 -0.30
N PRO A 193 -2.29 12.78 -0.89
CA PRO A 193 -3.61 12.60 -1.44
C PRO A 193 -3.61 11.64 -2.63
N THR A 194 -4.64 10.81 -2.73
CA THR A 194 -4.96 10.03 -3.92
C THR A 194 -6.02 10.74 -4.75
N VAL A 195 -6.37 10.18 -5.90
CA VAL A 195 -7.54 10.61 -6.66
C VAL A 195 -8.81 9.83 -6.27
N GLY A 196 -8.76 9.01 -5.23
CA GLY A 196 -9.83 8.10 -4.82
C GLY A 196 -11.18 8.79 -4.58
N LEU A 197 -11.18 9.98 -4.00
CA LEU A 197 -12.40 10.77 -3.79
C LEU A 197 -12.86 11.54 -5.04
N LYS A 198 -12.06 11.54 -6.11
CA LYS A 198 -12.36 12.25 -7.38
C LYS A 198 -12.87 11.31 -8.47
N ILE A 199 -12.87 10.01 -8.25
CA ILE A 199 -13.34 8.99 -9.20
C ILE A 199 -14.45 8.15 -8.58
N ASP A 200 -15.40 7.76 -9.41
CA ASP A 200 -16.50 6.86 -9.03
C ASP A 200 -16.04 5.40 -9.19
N LEU A 201 -15.39 4.86 -8.15
CA LEU A 201 -14.90 3.49 -8.13
C LEU A 201 -16.01 2.44 -8.33
N PRO A 202 -17.23 2.57 -7.75
CA PRO A 202 -18.36 1.69 -8.06
C PRO A 202 -18.71 1.65 -9.54
N SER A 203 -18.79 2.81 -10.21
CA SER A 203 -19.06 2.87 -11.65
C SER A 203 -17.95 2.27 -12.49
N VAL A 204 -16.68 2.45 -12.11
CA VAL A 204 -15.53 1.78 -12.75
C VAL A 204 -15.69 0.26 -12.63
N ALA A 205 -15.92 -0.26 -11.43
CA ALA A 205 -16.09 -1.69 -11.19
C ALA A 205 -17.27 -2.26 -12.00
N LYS A 206 -18.37 -1.56 -12.07
CA LYS A 206 -19.53 -1.95 -12.87
C LYS A 206 -19.19 -1.98 -14.37
N SER A 207 -18.49 -0.98 -14.86
CA SER A 207 -18.12 -0.87 -16.28
C SER A 207 -17.20 -2.00 -16.74
N VAL A 208 -16.34 -2.52 -15.88
CA VAL A 208 -15.48 -3.66 -16.18
C VAL A 208 -16.15 -5.02 -15.95
N GLY A 209 -17.38 -5.05 -15.41
CA GLY A 209 -18.22 -6.24 -15.35
C GLY A 209 -18.47 -6.81 -13.95
N TYR A 210 -18.25 -6.05 -12.88
CA TYR A 210 -18.74 -6.44 -11.56
C TYR A 210 -20.27 -6.48 -11.58
N LYS A 211 -20.84 -7.52 -10.99
CA LYS A 211 -22.30 -7.77 -11.05
C LYS A 211 -23.09 -6.75 -10.21
N GLU A 212 -22.58 -6.46 -9.04
CA GLU A 212 -23.21 -5.55 -8.07
C GLU A 212 -22.15 -4.59 -7.54
N THR A 213 -22.48 -3.30 -7.45
CA THR A 213 -21.59 -2.24 -6.96
C THR A 213 -22.42 -1.22 -6.19
N TYR A 214 -21.88 -0.71 -5.09
CA TYR A 214 -22.55 0.20 -4.16
C TYR A 214 -21.63 1.38 -3.83
#